data_0cb7ac11a345b2c8985f1ec941156876
#
_entry.id   0cb7ac11a345b2c8985f1ec941156876
#
_cell.length_a   1.000
_cell.length_b   1.000
_cell.length_c   1.000
_cell.angle_alpha   90.00
_cell.angle_beta   90.00
_cell.angle_gamma   90.00
#
_symmetry.space_group_name_H-M   'P 1'
#
loop_
_entity.id
_entity.type
_entity.pdbx_description
1 polymer ?
#
loop_
_entity_poly.entity_id
_entity_poly.type
_entity_poly.pdbx_seq_one_letter_code
_entity_poly.pdbx_strand_id
1 'polypeptide(L)'
;ERSVGQFLDEIISGEELKLVLLGNLGYFHDDPYTLSLGYYLTAQGSYYSGRANFVKGGSQMLSGALMSIITRHGGTVKLKHLATGIEYEGKRPAGVTYENAGGKKKEHYTDHAGEIIMNGAIPNLAGSLLSRADGRKLSRAIRKNRIGPSLLTVYFGFNKPLKTLGNKNYSTFIYHPSVRSQADIAKNNR
;
A
#
# COMPACT_ATOMS: atom_id res chain seq x y z
N GLU A 1 16.96 -1.44 -18.84
CA GLU A 1 15.59 -0.91 -18.85
C GLU A 1 15.65 0.56 -18.46
N ARG A 2 15.01 1.44 -19.23
CA ARG A 2 15.09 2.90 -19.04
C ARG A 2 14.17 3.33 -17.90
N SER A 3 14.65 4.18 -17.00
CA SER A 3 13.82 4.76 -15.95
C SER A 3 13.08 6.01 -16.43
N VAL A 4 12.02 6.40 -15.70
CA VAL A 4 11.29 7.63 -16.00
C VAL A 4 12.17 8.87 -15.80
N GLY A 5 13.04 8.89 -14.77
CA GLY A 5 13.95 9.99 -14.51
C GLY A 5 14.94 10.21 -15.66
N GLN A 6 15.58 9.13 -16.14
CA GLN A 6 16.47 9.19 -17.31
C GLN A 6 15.76 9.70 -18.57
N PHE A 7 14.53 9.22 -18.80
CA PHE A 7 13.74 9.68 -19.95
C PHE A 7 13.41 11.17 -19.89
N LEU A 8 12.99 11.66 -18.71
CA LEU A 8 12.67 13.07 -18.54
C LEU A 8 13.91 13.96 -18.67
N ASP A 9 15.09 13.52 -18.23
CA ASP A 9 16.34 14.25 -18.39
C ASP A 9 16.74 14.46 -19.86
N GLU A 10 16.42 13.49 -20.70
CA GLU A 10 16.75 13.56 -22.12
C GLU A 10 15.83 14.51 -22.92
N ILE A 11 14.56 14.63 -22.52
CA ILE A 11 13.55 15.34 -23.31
C ILE A 11 13.14 16.69 -22.71
N ILE A 12 13.43 16.94 -21.43
CA ILE A 12 13.01 18.15 -20.72
C ILE A 12 14.21 18.74 -19.97
N SER A 13 14.53 20.00 -20.26
CA SER A 13 15.59 20.74 -19.56
C SER A 13 15.11 21.39 -18.25
N GLY A 14 13.82 21.78 -18.18
CA GLY A 14 13.26 22.50 -17.01
C GLY A 14 12.85 21.57 -15.88
N GLU A 15 13.47 21.71 -14.70
CA GLU A 15 13.16 20.89 -13.52
C GLU A 15 11.72 21.09 -13.03
N GLU A 16 11.17 22.30 -13.09
CA GLU A 16 9.78 22.57 -12.70
C GLU A 16 8.78 21.73 -13.47
N LEU A 17 8.96 21.61 -14.80
CA LEU A 17 8.10 20.78 -15.64
C LEU A 17 8.24 19.30 -15.30
N LYS A 18 9.46 18.82 -15.04
CA LYS A 18 9.69 17.45 -14.59
C LYS A 18 8.95 17.18 -13.27
N LEU A 19 9.04 18.09 -12.30
CA LEU A 19 8.34 17.96 -11.00
C LEU A 19 6.82 17.97 -11.17
N VAL A 20 6.26 18.78 -12.06
CA VAL A 20 4.83 18.78 -12.37
C VAL A 20 4.40 17.43 -12.94
N LEU A 21 5.14 16.89 -13.90
CA LEU A 21 4.85 15.57 -14.49
C LEU A 21 4.95 14.43 -13.47
N LEU A 22 5.86 14.54 -12.51
CA LEU A 22 6.06 13.57 -11.44
C LEU A 22 5.19 13.83 -10.21
N GLY A 23 4.26 14.77 -10.24
CA GLY A 23 3.45 15.18 -9.09
C GLY A 23 2.73 14.04 -8.37
N ASN A 24 2.30 13.01 -9.10
CA ASN A 24 1.68 11.82 -8.54
C ASN A 24 2.61 10.60 -8.45
N LEU A 25 3.93 10.79 -8.60
CA LEU A 25 4.92 9.69 -8.51
C LEU A 25 4.76 8.88 -7.22
N GLY A 26 4.47 9.54 -6.10
CA GLY A 26 4.30 8.91 -4.79
C GLY A 26 3.22 7.82 -4.73
N TYR A 27 2.29 7.76 -5.69
CA TYR A 27 1.34 6.64 -5.81
C TYR A 27 1.98 5.38 -6.38
N PHE A 28 3.11 5.48 -7.05
CA PHE A 28 3.74 4.39 -7.80
C PHE A 28 5.11 4.03 -7.24
N HIS A 29 5.90 5.03 -6.84
CA HIS A 29 7.28 4.88 -6.43
C HIS A 29 7.80 6.11 -5.68
N ASP A 30 8.98 5.99 -5.06
CA ASP A 30 9.67 7.05 -4.31
C ASP A 30 10.89 7.64 -5.04
N ASP A 31 11.26 7.08 -6.21
CA ASP A 31 12.48 7.44 -6.93
C ASP A 31 12.28 7.34 -8.45
N PRO A 32 12.30 8.48 -9.18
CA PRO A 32 12.08 8.49 -10.62
C PRO A 32 13.18 7.76 -11.41
N TYR A 33 14.39 7.63 -10.85
CA TYR A 33 15.51 6.97 -11.52
C TYR A 33 15.53 5.46 -11.38
N THR A 34 14.71 4.90 -10.51
CA THR A 34 14.55 3.46 -10.33
C THR A 34 13.19 2.94 -10.80
N LEU A 35 12.23 3.83 -11.06
CA LEU A 35 10.93 3.47 -11.60
C LEU A 35 11.04 3.20 -13.11
N SER A 36 10.56 2.03 -13.54
CA SER A 36 10.47 1.67 -14.96
C SER A 36 9.62 2.67 -15.75
N LEU A 37 10.13 3.15 -16.87
CA LEU A 37 9.41 4.05 -17.77
C LEU A 37 8.12 3.40 -18.30
N GLY A 38 8.18 2.12 -18.71
CA GLY A 38 7.01 1.41 -19.22
C GLY A 38 5.89 1.31 -18.18
N TYR A 39 6.24 0.99 -16.93
CA TYR A 39 5.27 0.97 -15.83
C TYR A 39 4.65 2.34 -15.60
N TYR A 40 5.48 3.40 -15.52
CA TYR A 40 5.01 4.76 -15.29
C TYR A 40 4.07 5.25 -16.39
N LEU A 41 4.43 5.05 -17.66
CA LEU A 41 3.59 5.44 -18.79
C LEU A 41 2.24 4.72 -18.80
N THR A 42 2.22 3.43 -18.46
CA THR A 42 0.98 2.66 -18.36
C THR A 42 0.10 3.16 -17.21
N ALA A 43 0.67 3.37 -16.03
CA ALA A 43 -0.05 3.88 -14.86
C ALA A 43 -0.57 5.30 -15.10
N GLN A 44 0.26 6.18 -15.64
CA GLN A 44 -0.09 7.57 -15.92
C GLN A 44 -1.12 7.68 -17.06
N GLY A 45 -0.96 6.87 -18.10
CA GLY A 45 -1.93 6.79 -19.21
C GLY A 45 -3.30 6.33 -18.71
N SER A 46 -3.35 5.33 -17.85
CA SER A 46 -4.60 4.87 -17.22
C SER A 46 -5.25 5.94 -16.36
N TYR A 47 -4.46 6.71 -15.60
CA TYR A 47 -4.95 7.81 -14.79
C TYR A 47 -5.61 8.91 -15.63
N TYR A 48 -4.98 9.31 -16.75
CA TYR A 48 -5.52 10.36 -17.62
C TYR A 48 -6.67 9.89 -18.52
N SER A 49 -6.62 8.67 -19.04
CA SER A 49 -7.64 8.15 -19.96
C SER A 49 -8.86 7.60 -19.21
N GLY A 50 -8.66 6.97 -18.05
CA GLY A 50 -9.70 6.27 -17.29
C GLY A 50 -10.62 7.18 -16.48
N ARG A 51 -10.30 8.47 -16.34
CA ARG A 51 -10.89 9.43 -15.39
C ARG A 51 -10.82 8.93 -13.94
N ALA A 52 -10.34 9.76 -13.02
CA ALA A 52 -10.37 9.43 -11.61
C ALA A 52 -11.83 9.36 -11.11
N ASN A 53 -12.20 8.25 -10.48
CA ASN A 53 -13.52 8.03 -9.92
C ASN A 53 -13.41 7.75 -8.42
N PHE A 54 -14.41 8.19 -7.67
CA PHE A 54 -14.55 7.86 -6.26
C PHE A 54 -15.65 6.82 -6.06
N VAL A 55 -15.45 5.96 -5.09
CA VAL A 55 -16.51 5.07 -4.62
C VAL A 55 -17.58 5.91 -3.93
N LYS A 56 -18.81 5.86 -4.42
CA LYS A 56 -19.96 6.54 -3.78
C LYS A 56 -20.11 6.04 -2.35
N GLY A 57 -20.11 6.97 -1.38
CA GLY A 57 -20.15 6.65 0.04
C GLY A 57 -18.77 6.37 0.67
N GLY A 58 -17.67 6.56 -0.10
CA GLY A 58 -16.28 6.39 0.38
C GLY A 58 -15.74 4.99 0.23
N SER A 59 -14.43 4.83 0.43
CA SER A 59 -13.72 3.56 0.23
C SER A 59 -14.20 2.42 1.14
N GLN A 60 -14.76 2.75 2.32
CA GLN A 60 -15.33 1.77 3.24
C GLN A 60 -16.47 0.96 2.62
N MET A 61 -17.20 1.54 1.64
CA MET A 61 -18.27 0.84 0.92
C MET A 61 -17.74 -0.38 0.16
N LEU A 62 -16.53 -0.30 -0.41
CA LEU A 62 -15.91 -1.44 -1.07
C LEU A 62 -15.60 -2.57 -0.08
N SER A 63 -14.98 -2.25 1.05
CA SER A 63 -14.70 -3.22 2.10
C SER A 63 -15.99 -3.84 2.66
N GLY A 64 -17.03 -3.03 2.88
CA GLY A 64 -18.34 -3.49 3.32
C GLY A 64 -19.02 -4.43 2.32
N ALA A 65 -18.93 -4.14 1.02
CA ALA A 65 -19.45 -5.01 -0.03
C ALA A 65 -18.74 -6.37 -0.07
N LEU A 66 -17.41 -6.39 0.01
CA LEU A 66 -16.63 -7.62 0.06
C LEU A 66 -16.95 -8.45 1.31
N MET A 67 -17.05 -7.80 2.47
CA MET A 67 -17.45 -8.46 3.72
C MET A 67 -18.85 -9.07 3.62
N SER A 68 -19.80 -8.36 2.99
CA SER A 68 -21.16 -8.87 2.75
C SER A 68 -21.17 -10.09 1.82
N ILE A 69 -20.29 -10.16 0.83
CA ILE A 69 -20.14 -11.33 -0.04
C ILE A 69 -19.64 -12.52 0.77
N ILE A 70 -18.60 -12.34 1.57
CA ILE A 70 -18.03 -13.40 2.43
C ILE A 70 -19.11 -13.97 3.35
N THR A 71 -19.83 -13.11 4.08
CA THR A 71 -20.83 -13.56 5.06
C THR A 71 -22.04 -14.21 4.40
N ARG A 72 -22.49 -13.75 3.24
CA ARG A 72 -23.59 -14.39 2.48
C ARG A 72 -23.24 -15.82 2.01
N HIS A 73 -21.95 -16.12 1.84
CA HIS A 73 -21.48 -17.45 1.47
C HIS A 73 -21.03 -18.29 2.68
N GLY A 74 -21.46 -17.91 3.89
CA GLY A 74 -21.18 -18.67 5.11
C GLY A 74 -19.79 -18.40 5.70
N GLY A 75 -19.01 -17.48 5.14
CA GLY A 75 -17.71 -17.10 5.69
C GLY A 75 -17.85 -16.16 6.90
N THR A 76 -16.82 -16.10 7.71
CA THR A 76 -16.74 -15.23 8.89
C THR A 76 -15.67 -14.17 8.70
N VAL A 77 -15.96 -12.93 9.12
CA VAL A 77 -15.00 -11.84 9.18
C VAL A 77 -14.78 -11.43 10.62
N LYS A 78 -13.56 -11.57 11.11
CA LYS A 78 -13.17 -11.22 12.49
C LYS A 78 -12.41 -9.89 12.48
N LEU A 79 -13.05 -8.84 12.96
CA LEU A 79 -12.43 -7.53 13.14
C LEU A 79 -11.76 -7.42 14.51
N LYS A 80 -10.78 -6.51 14.63
CA LYS A 80 -10.03 -6.29 15.89
C LYS A 80 -9.34 -7.56 16.40
N HIS A 81 -8.86 -8.40 15.50
CA HIS A 81 -8.05 -9.57 15.81
C HIS A 81 -6.69 -9.45 15.10
N LEU A 82 -5.65 -9.84 15.81
CA LEU A 82 -4.27 -9.84 15.33
C LEU A 82 -3.81 -11.29 15.15
N ALA A 83 -3.45 -11.67 13.93
CA ALA A 83 -2.80 -12.95 13.69
C ALA A 83 -1.42 -12.99 14.37
N THR A 84 -1.16 -14.02 15.15
CA THR A 84 0.06 -14.18 15.96
C THR A 84 0.94 -15.33 15.50
N GLY A 85 0.41 -16.25 14.68
CA GLY A 85 1.18 -17.37 14.17
C GLY A 85 0.42 -18.24 13.18
N ILE A 86 1.16 -19.15 12.56
CA ILE A 86 0.63 -20.23 11.72
C ILE A 86 0.88 -21.54 12.45
N GLU A 87 -0.16 -22.33 12.62
CA GLU A 87 -0.07 -23.70 13.11
C GLU A 87 0.30 -24.67 12.01
N TYR A 88 1.00 -25.74 12.37
CA TYR A 88 1.50 -26.74 11.44
C TYR A 88 1.11 -28.15 11.89
N GLU A 89 0.64 -28.95 10.95
CA GLU A 89 0.58 -30.40 11.07
C GLU A 89 1.76 -31.01 10.29
N GLY A 90 2.78 -31.43 11.00
CA GLY A 90 4.05 -31.83 10.40
C GLY A 90 4.75 -30.65 9.70
N LYS A 91 4.78 -30.65 8.37
CA LYS A 91 5.37 -29.57 7.54
C LYS A 91 4.32 -28.73 6.83
N ARG A 92 3.03 -29.04 6.98
CA ARG A 92 1.94 -28.35 6.29
C ARG A 92 1.32 -27.30 7.20
N PRO A 93 1.13 -26.05 6.74
CA PRO A 93 0.29 -25.10 7.46
C PRO A 93 -1.13 -25.64 7.60
N ALA A 94 -1.70 -25.58 8.79
CA ALA A 94 -3.00 -26.20 9.13
C ALA A 94 -3.95 -25.25 9.86
N GLY A 95 -3.47 -24.10 10.32
CA GLY A 95 -4.30 -23.15 11.05
C GLY A 95 -3.64 -21.81 11.26
N VAL A 96 -4.41 -20.86 11.75
CA VAL A 96 -3.95 -19.52 12.11
C VAL A 96 -4.27 -19.29 13.58
N THR A 97 -3.26 -18.93 14.36
CA THR A 97 -3.43 -18.43 15.73
C THR A 97 -3.57 -16.92 15.71
N TYR A 98 -4.44 -16.41 16.54
CA TYR A 98 -4.70 -14.96 16.62
C TYR A 98 -5.18 -14.57 18.01
N GLU A 99 -5.10 -13.29 18.32
CA GLU A 99 -5.56 -12.70 19.58
C GLU A 99 -6.50 -11.52 19.33
N ASN A 100 -7.37 -11.21 20.31
CA ASN A 100 -8.16 -9.98 20.25
C ASN A 100 -7.25 -8.75 20.40
N ALA A 101 -7.42 -7.76 19.54
CA ALA A 101 -6.73 -6.48 19.60
C ALA A 101 -7.64 -5.45 20.30
N GLY A 102 -7.28 -5.01 21.52
CA GLY A 102 -7.97 -3.92 22.22
C GLY A 102 -8.79 -4.30 23.46
N GLY A 103 -8.73 -5.53 23.92
CA GLY A 103 -9.28 -5.95 25.24
C GLY A 103 -8.28 -5.70 26.38
N LYS A 104 -8.79 -5.51 27.62
CA LYS A 104 -7.95 -5.48 28.83
C LYS A 104 -7.25 -6.82 29.08
N LYS A 105 -7.82 -7.91 28.58
CA LYS A 105 -7.29 -9.27 28.66
C LYS A 105 -7.09 -9.79 27.23
N LYS A 106 -5.91 -10.31 26.95
CA LYS A 106 -5.63 -10.98 25.69
C LYS A 106 -6.23 -12.37 25.72
N GLU A 107 -7.08 -12.66 24.75
CA GLU A 107 -7.65 -13.97 24.50
C GLU A 107 -7.04 -14.51 23.20
N HIS A 108 -6.64 -15.79 23.24
CA HIS A 108 -5.98 -16.44 22.11
C HIS A 108 -6.95 -17.45 21.49
N TYR A 109 -6.92 -17.52 20.19
CA TYR A 109 -7.79 -18.37 19.39
C TYR A 109 -6.98 -19.08 18.32
N THR A 110 -7.54 -20.18 17.81
CA THR A 110 -7.03 -20.89 16.64
C THR A 110 -8.17 -21.23 15.71
N ASP A 111 -8.03 -20.94 14.45
CA ASP A 111 -8.91 -21.43 13.39
C ASP A 111 -8.10 -22.36 12.47
N HIS A 112 -8.60 -23.59 12.28
CA HIS A 112 -7.99 -24.55 11.36
C HIS A 112 -8.46 -24.28 9.92
N ALA A 113 -7.55 -24.46 8.94
CA ALA A 113 -7.82 -24.23 7.54
C ALA A 113 -6.98 -25.15 6.66
N GLY A 114 -7.56 -25.64 5.57
CA GLY A 114 -6.86 -26.41 4.54
C GLY A 114 -5.91 -25.56 3.71
N GLU A 115 -6.25 -24.28 3.52
CA GLU A 115 -5.45 -23.30 2.79
C GLU A 115 -5.44 -21.98 3.56
N ILE A 116 -4.30 -21.28 3.53
CA ILE A 116 -4.10 -20.00 4.21
C ILE A 116 -3.56 -18.99 3.19
N ILE A 117 -4.31 -17.90 2.99
CA ILE A 117 -3.89 -16.78 2.15
C ILE A 117 -3.53 -15.62 3.06
N MET A 118 -2.29 -15.13 2.94
CA MET A 118 -1.83 -13.97 3.68
C MET A 118 -1.72 -12.73 2.79
N ASN A 119 -2.47 -11.69 3.13
CA ASN A 119 -2.39 -10.36 2.52
C ASN A 119 -1.90 -9.32 3.53
N GLY A 120 -0.74 -9.55 4.09
CA GLY A 120 -0.06 -8.63 5.01
C GLY A 120 1.38 -8.35 4.56
N ALA A 121 2.12 -7.59 5.35
CA ALA A 121 3.52 -7.29 5.06
C ALA A 121 4.37 -8.57 5.09
N ILE A 122 5.00 -8.92 3.97
CA ILE A 122 5.81 -10.14 3.85
C ILE A 122 6.94 -10.23 4.89
N PRO A 123 7.64 -9.14 5.26
CA PRO A 123 8.62 -9.19 6.34
C PRO A 123 8.04 -9.63 7.68
N ASN A 124 6.82 -9.21 8.03
CA ASN A 124 6.14 -9.64 9.26
C ASN A 124 5.78 -11.13 9.19
N LEU A 125 5.30 -11.61 8.04
CA LEU A 125 5.04 -13.03 7.84
C LEU A 125 6.32 -13.86 8.08
N ALA A 126 7.41 -13.47 7.44
CA ALA A 126 8.69 -14.16 7.55
C ALA A 126 9.31 -14.09 8.95
N GLY A 127 9.10 -12.98 9.66
CA GLY A 127 9.73 -12.72 10.96
C GLY A 127 8.99 -13.29 12.16
N SER A 128 7.65 -13.32 12.12
CA SER A 128 6.85 -13.60 13.32
C SER A 128 5.75 -14.64 13.16
N LEU A 129 5.20 -14.85 11.96
CA LEU A 129 4.04 -15.71 11.79
C LEU A 129 4.39 -17.13 11.33
N LEU A 130 5.37 -17.28 10.47
CA LEU A 130 5.80 -18.59 9.94
C LEU A 130 6.69 -19.35 10.93
N SER A 131 6.80 -20.65 10.73
CA SER A 131 7.85 -21.45 11.38
C SER A 131 9.23 -20.84 11.14
N ARG A 132 10.16 -21.04 12.07
CA ARG A 132 11.53 -20.51 11.94
C ARG A 132 12.23 -20.96 10.65
N ALA A 133 11.93 -22.16 10.15
CA ALA A 133 12.49 -22.69 8.92
C ALA A 133 11.93 -21.98 7.67
N ASP A 134 10.61 -21.87 7.58
CA ASP A 134 9.92 -21.23 6.46
C ASP A 134 10.16 -19.72 6.46
N GLY A 135 10.14 -19.08 7.63
CA GLY A 135 10.48 -17.67 7.78
C GLY A 135 11.88 -17.34 7.25
N ARG A 136 12.90 -18.17 7.57
CA ARG A 136 14.26 -18.00 7.01
C ARG A 136 14.29 -18.22 5.50
N LYS A 137 13.55 -19.19 4.97
CA LYS A 137 13.46 -19.44 3.53
C LYS A 137 12.84 -18.24 2.81
N LEU A 138 11.73 -17.73 3.31
CA LEU A 138 11.06 -16.56 2.77
C LEU A 138 11.94 -15.31 2.85
N SER A 139 12.57 -15.04 4.01
CA SER A 139 13.49 -13.91 4.19
C SER A 139 14.65 -13.93 3.19
N ARG A 140 15.21 -15.12 2.88
CA ARG A 140 16.24 -15.24 1.84
C ARG A 140 15.70 -14.92 0.44
N ALA A 141 14.49 -15.38 0.13
CA ALA A 141 13.87 -15.15 -1.18
C ALA A 141 13.60 -13.66 -1.42
N ILE A 142 13.17 -12.92 -0.40
CA ILE A 142 12.84 -11.49 -0.51
C ILE A 142 14.02 -10.55 -0.25
N ARG A 143 15.18 -11.04 0.14
CA ARG A 143 16.34 -10.22 0.56
C ARG A 143 16.77 -9.17 -0.47
N LYS A 144 16.57 -9.45 -1.75
CA LYS A 144 16.92 -8.54 -2.86
C LYS A 144 15.83 -7.52 -3.16
N ASN A 145 14.63 -7.68 -2.59
CA ASN A 145 13.53 -6.78 -2.85
C ASN A 145 13.70 -5.54 -1.96
N ARG A 146 13.52 -4.37 -2.56
CA ARG A 146 13.47 -3.11 -1.83
C ARG A 146 12.04 -2.93 -1.28
N ILE A 147 11.93 -2.47 -0.04
CA ILE A 147 10.66 -2.05 0.53
C ILE A 147 10.25 -0.75 -0.17
N GLY A 148 9.03 -0.69 -0.67
CA GLY A 148 8.47 0.51 -1.31
C GLY A 148 8.13 1.62 -0.30
N PRO A 149 7.62 2.75 -0.78
CA PRO A 149 7.26 3.87 0.06
C PRO A 149 6.15 3.52 1.04
N SER A 150 6.19 4.13 2.22
CA SER A 150 5.11 4.09 3.21
C SER A 150 4.32 5.39 3.13
N LEU A 151 3.00 5.30 3.33
CA LEU A 151 2.10 6.44 3.31
C LEU A 151 1.48 6.65 4.69
N LEU A 152 1.53 7.89 5.18
CA LEU A 152 0.76 8.33 6.33
C LEU A 152 -0.52 9.02 5.81
N THR A 153 -1.68 8.52 6.22
CA THR A 153 -2.95 9.12 5.85
C THR A 153 -3.58 9.78 7.07
N VAL A 154 -3.94 11.05 6.93
CA VAL A 154 -4.65 11.81 7.97
C VAL A 154 -6.00 12.24 7.41
N TYR A 155 -7.07 11.96 8.16
CA TYR A 155 -8.44 12.31 7.80
C TYR A 155 -8.91 13.51 8.61
N PHE A 156 -9.38 14.54 7.93
CA PHE A 156 -9.98 15.72 8.55
C PHE A 156 -11.48 15.76 8.26
N GLY A 157 -12.30 15.84 9.30
CA GLY A 157 -13.72 16.12 9.18
C GLY A 157 -13.99 17.62 9.30
N PHE A 158 -14.73 18.17 8.34
CA PHE A 158 -15.12 19.58 8.34
C PHE A 158 -16.63 19.70 8.56
N ASN A 159 -17.04 20.72 9.31
CA ASN A 159 -18.44 21.04 9.54
C ASN A 159 -19.09 21.87 8.41
N LYS A 160 -18.30 22.22 7.40
CA LYS A 160 -18.74 22.94 6.19
C LYS A 160 -18.16 22.29 4.93
N PRO A 161 -18.84 22.38 3.79
CA PRO A 161 -18.26 21.93 2.52
C PRO A 161 -16.98 22.70 2.19
N LEU A 162 -15.92 22.00 1.74
CA LEU A 162 -14.64 22.59 1.41
C LEU A 162 -14.73 23.70 0.36
N LYS A 163 -15.71 23.62 -0.56
CA LYS A 163 -15.98 24.67 -1.56
C LYS A 163 -16.33 26.02 -0.89
N THR A 164 -17.02 26.01 0.25
CA THR A 164 -17.36 27.24 0.99
C THR A 164 -16.16 27.83 1.71
N LEU A 165 -15.09 27.03 1.89
CA LEU A 165 -13.81 27.44 2.46
C LEU A 165 -12.80 27.87 1.37
N GLY A 166 -13.25 28.01 0.13
CA GLY A 166 -12.42 28.46 -0.99
C GLY A 166 -11.65 27.36 -1.71
N ASN A 167 -11.69 26.10 -1.25
CA ASN A 167 -11.03 25.01 -1.94
C ASN A 167 -11.88 24.51 -3.13
N LYS A 168 -11.38 24.76 -4.34
CA LYS A 168 -12.02 24.32 -5.60
C LYS A 168 -11.30 23.11 -6.23
N ASN A 169 -10.17 22.70 -5.67
CA ASN A 169 -9.35 21.65 -6.24
C ASN A 169 -9.79 20.28 -5.74
N TYR A 170 -9.80 19.34 -6.65
CA TYR A 170 -10.05 17.92 -6.37
C TYR A 170 -8.90 17.28 -5.61
N SER A 171 -7.67 17.57 -6.02
CA SER A 171 -6.43 17.06 -5.42
C SER A 171 -5.34 18.11 -5.56
N THR A 172 -4.42 18.13 -4.61
CA THR A 172 -3.25 18.98 -4.62
C THR A 172 -2.03 18.16 -4.22
N PHE A 173 -1.00 18.15 -5.06
CA PHE A 173 0.28 17.53 -4.76
C PHE A 173 1.26 18.61 -4.30
N ILE A 174 1.89 18.38 -3.16
CA ILE A 174 2.82 19.35 -2.57
C ILE A 174 4.14 18.65 -2.31
N TYR A 175 5.20 19.17 -2.89
CA TYR A 175 6.56 18.76 -2.56
C TYR A 175 7.08 19.53 -1.34
N HIS A 176 7.96 18.90 -0.57
CA HIS A 176 8.72 19.62 0.43
C HIS A 176 9.53 20.76 -0.22
N PRO A 177 9.69 21.94 0.42
CA PRO A 177 10.39 23.08 -0.19
C PRO A 177 11.85 22.82 -0.60
N SER A 178 12.49 21.79 -0.06
CA SER A 178 13.84 21.39 -0.47
C SER A 178 13.90 20.62 -1.80
N VAL A 179 12.76 20.16 -2.33
CA VAL A 179 12.70 19.48 -3.63
C VAL A 179 12.72 20.55 -4.72
N ARG A 180 13.86 20.69 -5.41
CA ARG A 180 14.08 21.64 -6.50
C ARG A 180 14.27 20.95 -7.84
N SER A 181 14.59 19.66 -7.82
CA SER A 181 14.79 18.82 -9.01
C SER A 181 14.17 17.45 -8.80
N GLN A 182 13.98 16.70 -9.90
CA GLN A 182 13.51 15.33 -9.81
C GLN A 182 14.46 14.42 -9.01
N ALA A 183 15.77 14.71 -8.99
CA ALA A 183 16.75 13.96 -8.22
C ALA A 183 16.58 14.15 -6.70
N ASP A 184 15.96 15.24 -6.26
CA ASP A 184 15.74 15.52 -4.83
C ASP A 184 14.56 14.72 -4.27
N ILE A 185 13.66 14.20 -5.12
CA ILE A 185 12.49 13.43 -4.66
C ILE A 185 12.97 12.22 -3.85
N ALA A 186 13.87 11.41 -4.39
CA ALA A 186 14.38 10.23 -3.72
C ALA A 186 15.19 10.54 -2.44
N LYS A 187 15.84 11.71 -2.39
CA LYS A 187 16.59 12.14 -1.19
C LYS A 187 15.69 12.50 -0.03
N ASN A 188 14.53 13.09 -0.30
CA ASN A 188 13.57 13.50 0.71
C ASN A 188 12.67 12.36 1.22
N ASN A 189 12.68 11.21 0.53
CA ASN A 189 11.90 10.03 0.89
C ASN A 189 12.73 8.98 1.67
N ARG A 190 13.95 9.30 2.08
CA ARG A 190 14.87 8.41 2.84
C ARG A 190 15.00 8.77 4.30
#